data_89bac3b448275dffb58cb7cdf69d33bb
#
_entry.id   89bac3b448275dffb58cb7cdf69d33bb
#
_cell.length_a   1.000
_cell.length_b   1.000
_cell.length_c   1.000
_cell.angle_alpha   90.00
_cell.angle_beta   90.00
_cell.angle_gamma   90.00
#
_symmetry.space_group_name_H-M   'P 1'
#
loop_
_entity.id
_entity.type
_entity.pdbx_description
1 polymer ?
#
loop_
_entity_poly.entity_id
_entity_poly.type
_entity_poly.pdbx_seq_one_letter_code
_entity_poly.pdbx_strand_id
1 'polypeptide(L)'
;TKLNFEQQPKWHNKDTDELVPVSREMIKYIMSFMQFCKDKRVNGEFTTEATEIGMFDLAADSEGNQLHPWAGTADWVVRLVNKKGEEERWLVDWKTGKPYTNQHQLQLTSYKILWESLFPEHPIDGIACLYLKSGWRKAPNYTFKEYKPDESAWKKVVEVSDWANNYPAPSFPPDLPTTFSLA
;
A
#
# COMPACT_ATOMS: atom_id res chain seq x y z
N THR A 1 24.73 11.00 -17.66
CA THR A 1 24.73 12.33 -17.04
C THR A 1 25.20 12.14 -15.61
N LYS A 2 26.38 12.67 -15.25
CA LYS A 2 26.86 12.67 -13.86
C LYS A 2 25.97 13.63 -13.09
N LEU A 3 25.23 13.11 -12.10
CA LEU A 3 24.55 13.94 -11.12
C LEU A 3 25.60 14.78 -10.38
N ASN A 4 25.53 16.09 -10.55
CA ASN A 4 26.40 17.02 -9.83
C ASN A 4 25.89 17.09 -8.38
N PHE A 5 26.62 16.48 -7.45
CA PHE A 5 26.24 16.38 -6.03
C PHE A 5 26.46 17.69 -5.25
N GLU A 6 26.90 18.76 -5.89
CA GLU A 6 27.06 20.07 -5.25
C GLU A 6 25.70 20.75 -4.92
N GLN A 7 24.64 20.35 -5.61
CA GLN A 7 23.28 20.75 -5.27
C GLN A 7 22.49 19.50 -4.86
N GLN A 8 22.63 19.08 -3.61
CA GLN A 8 21.83 17.99 -3.07
C GLN A 8 20.33 18.36 -3.20
N PRO A 9 19.50 17.52 -3.87
CA PRO A 9 18.08 17.76 -3.91
C PRO A 9 17.54 17.80 -2.48
N LYS A 10 16.64 18.74 -2.22
CA LYS A 10 15.97 18.88 -0.93
C LYS A 10 14.51 18.50 -1.09
N TRP A 11 13.93 17.96 -0.04
CA TRP A 11 12.51 17.71 0.04
C TRP A 11 11.93 18.51 1.20
N HIS A 12 10.65 18.84 1.10
CA HIS A 12 9.94 19.56 2.15
C HIS A 12 9.43 18.56 3.19
N ASN A 13 9.92 18.66 4.41
CA ASN A 13 9.42 17.85 5.52
C ASN A 13 8.12 18.47 6.03
N LYS A 14 7.01 17.78 5.86
CA LYS A 14 5.68 18.28 6.24
C LYS A 14 5.50 18.46 7.76
N ASP A 15 6.26 17.71 8.56
CA ASP A 15 6.15 17.76 10.02
C ASP A 15 6.92 18.94 10.62
N THR A 16 8.03 19.35 10.00
CA THR A 16 8.89 20.44 10.50
C THR A 16 8.83 21.70 9.64
N ASP A 17 8.16 21.65 8.49
CA ASP A 17 8.10 22.71 7.48
C ASP A 17 9.49 23.14 6.93
N GLU A 18 10.48 22.26 7.05
CA GLU A 18 11.86 22.53 6.64
C GLU A 18 12.24 21.84 5.33
N LEU A 19 13.16 22.46 4.58
CA LEU A 19 13.80 21.84 3.42
C LEU A 19 14.96 20.96 3.88
N VAL A 20 14.77 19.65 3.87
CA VAL A 20 15.75 18.66 4.30
C VAL A 20 16.47 18.05 3.10
N PRO A 21 17.80 17.87 3.15
CA PRO A 21 18.54 17.20 2.09
C PRO A 21 18.06 15.76 1.88
N VAL A 22 17.86 15.35 0.62
CA VAL A 22 17.53 13.98 0.28
C VAL A 22 18.71 13.06 0.63
N SER A 23 18.48 12.05 1.48
CA SER A 23 19.56 11.14 1.87
C SER A 23 20.04 10.29 0.67
N ARG A 24 21.28 9.79 0.74
CA ARG A 24 21.81 8.88 -0.30
C ARG A 24 20.98 7.62 -0.45
N GLU A 25 20.37 7.15 0.61
CA GLU A 25 19.49 5.98 0.59
C GLU A 25 18.18 6.31 -0.13
N MET A 26 17.56 7.43 0.17
CA MET A 26 16.35 7.90 -0.51
C MET A 26 16.59 8.10 -2.02
N ILE A 27 17.75 8.65 -2.42
CA ILE A 27 18.11 8.76 -3.84
C ILE A 27 18.11 7.39 -4.53
N LYS A 28 18.57 6.34 -3.86
CA LYS A 28 18.57 4.99 -4.43
C LYS A 28 17.16 4.44 -4.69
N TYR A 29 16.22 4.69 -3.77
CA TYR A 29 14.81 4.32 -3.98
C TYR A 29 14.17 5.11 -5.11
N ILE A 30 14.44 6.41 -5.19
CA ILE A 30 13.99 7.26 -6.30
C ILE A 30 14.53 6.72 -7.64
N MET A 31 15.81 6.37 -7.72
CA MET A 31 16.40 5.79 -8.93
C MET A 31 15.78 4.42 -9.28
N SER A 32 15.46 3.63 -8.28
CA SER A 32 14.74 2.35 -8.44
C SER A 32 13.35 2.58 -9.06
N PHE A 33 12.61 3.56 -8.58
CA PHE A 33 11.32 3.96 -9.13
C PHE A 33 11.46 4.52 -10.56
N MET A 34 12.43 5.40 -10.80
CA MET A 34 12.70 5.91 -12.15
C MET A 34 13.04 4.80 -13.14
N GLN A 35 13.75 3.76 -12.70
CA GLN A 35 14.04 2.60 -13.55
C GLN A 35 12.75 1.85 -13.89
N PHE A 36 11.86 1.62 -12.90
CA PHE A 36 10.54 1.04 -13.15
C PHE A 36 9.75 1.85 -14.19
N CYS A 37 9.67 3.16 -14.01
CA CYS A 37 8.98 4.04 -14.94
C CYS A 37 9.56 3.95 -16.36
N LYS A 38 10.89 3.92 -16.47
CA LYS A 38 11.58 3.78 -17.76
C LYS A 38 11.26 2.45 -18.42
N ASP A 39 11.34 1.34 -17.68
CA ASP A 39 11.12 0.01 -18.20
C ASP A 39 9.66 -0.18 -18.65
N LYS A 40 8.71 0.37 -17.92
CA LYS A 40 7.29 0.32 -18.27
C LYS A 40 6.97 1.20 -19.49
N ARG A 41 7.64 2.34 -19.66
CA ARG A 41 7.51 3.20 -20.85
C ARG A 41 8.07 2.56 -22.12
N VAL A 42 9.09 1.74 -22.01
CA VAL A 42 9.60 0.97 -23.18
C VAL A 42 8.54 0.00 -23.70
N ASN A 43 7.66 -0.49 -22.83
CA ASN A 43 6.57 -1.41 -23.16
C ASN A 43 5.19 -0.73 -23.31
N GLY A 44 5.13 0.60 -23.19
CA GLY A 44 3.91 1.40 -23.25
C GLY A 44 4.00 2.64 -22.37
N GLU A 45 2.98 3.48 -22.45
CA GLU A 45 2.83 4.65 -21.60
C GLU A 45 2.05 4.27 -20.33
N PHE A 46 2.29 5.00 -19.25
CA PHE A 46 1.47 4.88 -18.04
C PHE A 46 0.83 6.23 -17.70
N THR A 47 -0.39 6.19 -17.19
CA THR A 47 -1.12 7.37 -16.71
C THR A 47 -1.45 7.20 -15.24
N THR A 48 -0.97 8.11 -14.40
CA THR A 48 -1.37 8.17 -12.98
C THR A 48 -2.78 8.69 -12.86
N GLU A 49 -3.66 7.95 -12.21
CA GLU A 49 -5.03 8.37 -11.93
C GLU A 49 -5.17 8.92 -10.50
N ALA A 50 -4.51 8.30 -9.53
CA ALA A 50 -4.49 8.76 -8.15
C ALA A 50 -3.18 8.41 -7.45
N THR A 51 -2.79 9.25 -6.48
CA THR A 51 -1.69 9.01 -5.55
C THR A 51 -2.14 9.36 -4.13
N GLU A 52 -1.70 8.57 -3.14
CA GLU A 52 -1.99 8.82 -1.72
C GLU A 52 -3.50 9.04 -1.46
N ILE A 53 -4.34 8.22 -2.12
CA ILE A 53 -5.79 8.37 -2.02
C ILE A 53 -6.32 7.67 -0.77
N GLY A 54 -6.88 8.47 0.17
CA GLY A 54 -7.62 7.97 1.33
C GLY A 54 -9.00 7.45 0.90
N MET A 55 -9.32 6.23 1.28
CA MET A 55 -10.58 5.57 0.98
C MET A 55 -11.19 5.01 2.27
N PHE A 56 -12.51 4.95 2.32
CA PHE A 56 -13.25 4.40 3.46
C PHE A 56 -14.52 3.72 3.00
N ASP A 57 -14.93 2.71 3.75
CA ASP A 57 -16.18 1.99 3.47
C ASP A 57 -17.38 2.83 3.89
N LEU A 58 -18.33 2.99 2.97
CA LEU A 58 -19.60 3.69 3.16
C LEU A 58 -20.77 2.72 3.29
N ALA A 59 -20.52 1.41 3.22
CA ALA A 59 -21.58 0.43 3.32
C ALA A 59 -22.32 0.56 4.66
N ALA A 60 -23.63 0.66 4.58
CA ALA A 60 -24.52 0.73 5.73
C ALA A 60 -25.63 -0.30 5.58
N ASP A 61 -26.19 -0.75 6.72
CA ASP A 61 -27.38 -1.58 6.73
C ASP A 61 -28.64 -0.75 6.41
N SER A 62 -29.79 -1.42 6.39
CA SER A 62 -31.08 -0.76 6.13
C SER A 62 -31.48 0.28 7.20
N GLU A 63 -30.84 0.26 8.35
CA GLU A 63 -31.06 1.20 9.46
C GLU A 63 -30.05 2.36 9.44
N GLY A 64 -29.09 2.34 8.50
CA GLY A 64 -28.05 3.36 8.36
C GLY A 64 -26.83 3.15 9.27
N ASN A 65 -26.72 1.99 9.94
CA ASN A 65 -25.52 1.64 10.68
C ASN A 65 -24.43 1.21 9.71
N GLN A 66 -23.23 1.73 9.88
CA GLN A 66 -22.09 1.38 9.04
C GLN A 66 -21.72 -0.10 9.27
N LEU A 67 -21.69 -0.86 8.18
CA LEU A 67 -21.27 -2.26 8.19
C LEU A 67 -19.74 -2.31 8.06
N HIS A 68 -19.09 -2.97 9.03
CA HIS A 68 -17.66 -3.28 8.96
C HIS A 68 -16.79 -2.08 8.52
N PRO A 69 -16.79 -0.95 9.26
CA PRO A 69 -16.10 0.26 8.86
C PRO A 69 -14.59 0.03 8.80
N TRP A 70 -14.01 0.14 7.62
CA TRP A 70 -12.56 0.21 7.48
C TRP A 70 -12.17 1.32 6.50
N ALA A 71 -10.95 1.78 6.62
CA ALA A 71 -10.37 2.78 5.77
C ALA A 71 -8.94 2.39 5.39
N GLY A 72 -8.43 2.99 4.34
CA GLY A 72 -7.05 2.80 3.95
C GLY A 72 -6.61 3.86 2.95
N THR A 73 -5.30 4.00 2.78
CA THR A 73 -4.70 4.88 1.80
C THR A 73 -3.96 4.05 0.77
N ALA A 74 -4.38 4.15 -0.49
CA ALA A 74 -3.65 3.52 -1.59
C ALA A 74 -2.56 4.46 -2.09
N ASP A 75 -1.35 3.94 -2.24
CA ASP A 75 -0.20 4.75 -2.66
C ASP A 75 -0.35 5.22 -4.10
N TRP A 76 -0.83 4.35 -5.00
CA TRP A 76 -0.87 4.66 -6.42
C TRP A 76 -1.92 3.86 -7.19
N VAL A 77 -2.77 4.56 -7.94
CA VAL A 77 -3.63 3.98 -8.97
C VAL A 77 -3.16 4.49 -10.32
N VAL A 78 -2.84 3.56 -11.21
CA VAL A 78 -2.15 3.84 -12.47
C VAL A 78 -2.68 2.98 -13.60
N ARG A 79 -2.79 3.55 -14.80
CA ARG A 79 -2.99 2.76 -16.02
C ARG A 79 -1.66 2.34 -16.59
N LEU A 80 -1.50 1.07 -16.83
CA LEU A 80 -0.35 0.46 -17.48
C LEU A 80 -0.81 -0.17 -18.80
N VAL A 81 0.01 -0.05 -19.82
CA VAL A 81 -0.24 -0.75 -21.08
C VAL A 81 0.41 -2.13 -20.99
N ASN A 82 -0.38 -3.18 -21.17
CA ASN A 82 0.09 -4.55 -21.16
C ASN A 82 0.84 -4.93 -22.47
N LYS A 83 1.36 -6.14 -22.55
CA LYS A 83 2.11 -6.63 -23.73
C LYS A 83 1.28 -6.70 -25.01
N LYS A 84 -0.04 -6.68 -24.90
CA LYS A 84 -0.96 -6.71 -26.05
C LYS A 84 -1.35 -5.30 -26.52
N GLY A 85 -0.91 -4.25 -25.79
CA GLY A 85 -1.29 -2.86 -26.05
C GLY A 85 -2.61 -2.46 -25.42
N GLU A 86 -3.16 -3.24 -24.50
CA GLU A 86 -4.40 -2.94 -23.79
C GLU A 86 -4.08 -2.17 -22.51
N GLU A 87 -4.89 -1.17 -22.19
CA GLU A 87 -4.78 -0.44 -20.91
C GLU A 87 -5.41 -1.25 -19.78
N GLU A 88 -4.68 -1.36 -18.68
CA GLU A 88 -5.12 -2.01 -17.45
C GLU A 88 -4.95 -1.05 -16.28
N ARG A 89 -5.95 -0.95 -15.41
CA ARG A 89 -5.89 -0.17 -14.19
C ARG A 89 -5.30 -1.00 -13.07
N TRP A 90 -4.20 -0.54 -12.51
CA TRP A 90 -3.46 -1.21 -11.44
C TRP A 90 -3.50 -0.39 -10.15
N LEU A 91 -3.77 -1.06 -9.04
CA LEU A 91 -3.55 -0.54 -7.71
C LEU A 91 -2.19 -1.03 -7.23
N VAL A 92 -1.28 -0.09 -7.00
CA VAL A 92 0.12 -0.37 -6.70
C VAL A 92 0.50 0.25 -5.36
N ASP A 93 1.14 -0.53 -4.52
CA ASP A 93 1.65 -0.13 -3.23
C ASP A 93 3.19 -0.16 -3.24
N TRP A 94 3.84 0.89 -2.76
CA TRP A 94 5.29 1.02 -2.77
C TRP A 94 5.90 0.49 -1.49
N LYS A 95 6.91 -0.36 -1.62
CA LYS A 95 7.59 -0.98 -0.49
C LYS A 95 9.10 -0.83 -0.60
N THR A 96 9.74 -0.40 0.49
CA THR A 96 11.20 -0.34 0.61
C THR A 96 11.76 -1.49 1.47
N GLY A 97 10.88 -2.27 2.09
CA GLY A 97 11.21 -3.36 2.98
C GLY A 97 11.20 -4.74 2.34
N LYS A 98 11.25 -5.76 3.18
CA LYS A 98 11.13 -7.17 2.76
C LYS A 98 9.68 -7.51 2.36
N PRO A 99 9.48 -8.42 1.40
CA PRO A 99 8.14 -8.83 1.00
C PRO A 99 7.48 -9.70 2.07
N TYR A 100 6.33 -9.25 2.58
CA TYR A 100 5.41 -10.01 3.43
C TYR A 100 4.18 -10.40 2.59
N THR A 101 4.30 -11.51 1.85
CA THR A 101 3.40 -11.84 0.74
C THR A 101 1.92 -11.84 1.12
N ASN A 102 1.54 -12.52 2.20
CA ASN A 102 0.13 -12.67 2.58
C ASN A 102 -0.47 -11.36 3.12
N GLN A 103 0.31 -10.60 3.90
CA GLN A 103 -0.15 -9.30 4.43
C GLN A 103 -0.35 -8.29 3.32
N HIS A 104 0.59 -8.19 2.38
CA HIS A 104 0.47 -7.27 1.25
C HIS A 104 -0.66 -7.67 0.31
N GLN A 105 -0.90 -8.97 0.10
CA GLN A 105 -2.04 -9.44 -0.68
C GLN A 105 -3.36 -9.02 -0.05
N LEU A 106 -3.53 -9.20 1.26
CA LEU A 106 -4.74 -8.80 1.97
C LEU A 106 -4.92 -7.28 1.98
N GLN A 107 -3.86 -6.52 2.23
CA GLN A 107 -3.89 -5.06 2.17
C GLN A 107 -4.35 -4.56 0.80
N LEU A 108 -3.74 -5.06 -0.27
CA LEU A 108 -4.10 -4.67 -1.64
C LEU A 108 -5.51 -5.13 -2.02
N THR A 109 -5.96 -6.31 -1.51
CA THR A 109 -7.32 -6.78 -1.71
C THR A 109 -8.33 -5.83 -1.05
N SER A 110 -8.08 -5.40 0.18
CA SER A 110 -8.95 -4.44 0.87
C SER A 110 -9.03 -3.10 0.13
N TYR A 111 -7.90 -2.59 -0.36
CA TYR A 111 -7.86 -1.34 -1.12
C TYR A 111 -8.60 -1.45 -2.46
N LYS A 112 -8.50 -2.60 -3.14
CA LYS A 112 -9.28 -2.86 -4.34
C LYS A 112 -10.78 -2.81 -4.05
N ILE A 113 -11.24 -3.47 -2.97
CA ILE A 113 -12.65 -3.48 -2.58
C ILE A 113 -13.12 -2.05 -2.28
N LEU A 114 -12.35 -1.26 -1.50
CA LEU A 114 -12.67 0.14 -1.21
C LEU A 114 -12.76 0.98 -2.48
N TRP A 115 -11.79 0.85 -3.37
CA TRP A 115 -11.77 1.58 -4.64
C TRP A 115 -13.02 1.28 -5.48
N GLU A 116 -13.33 0.00 -5.67
CA GLU A 116 -14.47 -0.41 -6.50
C GLU A 116 -15.82 -0.09 -5.88
N SER A 117 -15.90 0.01 -4.54
CA SER A 117 -17.08 0.52 -3.83
C SER A 117 -17.29 2.02 -4.07
N LEU A 118 -16.22 2.81 -4.06
CA LEU A 118 -16.27 4.27 -4.26
C LEU A 118 -16.34 4.66 -5.73
N PHE A 119 -15.74 3.88 -6.62
CA PHE A 119 -15.61 4.16 -8.05
C PHE A 119 -16.02 2.94 -8.89
N PRO A 120 -17.30 2.52 -8.87
CA PRO A 120 -17.76 1.29 -9.54
C PRO A 120 -17.54 1.30 -11.07
N GLU A 121 -17.53 2.49 -11.69
CA GLU A 121 -17.24 2.64 -13.14
C GLU A 121 -15.75 2.51 -13.48
N HIS A 122 -14.90 2.36 -12.48
CA HIS A 122 -13.44 2.33 -12.63
C HIS A 122 -12.83 1.08 -11.96
N PRO A 123 -13.17 -0.15 -12.40
CA PRO A 123 -12.66 -1.37 -11.78
C PRO A 123 -11.14 -1.46 -11.84
N ILE A 124 -10.55 -2.17 -10.88
CA ILE A 124 -9.12 -2.48 -10.81
C ILE A 124 -8.85 -3.83 -11.49
N ASP A 125 -8.07 -3.83 -12.56
CA ASP A 125 -7.69 -5.03 -13.29
C ASP A 125 -6.60 -5.83 -12.58
N GLY A 126 -5.67 -5.15 -11.88
CA GLY A 126 -4.58 -5.79 -11.18
C GLY A 126 -4.16 -5.08 -9.89
N ILE A 127 -3.61 -5.87 -8.96
CA ILE A 127 -3.02 -5.37 -7.73
C ILE A 127 -1.57 -5.81 -7.61
N ALA A 128 -0.67 -4.91 -7.19
CA ALA A 128 0.75 -5.21 -7.11
C ALA A 128 1.47 -4.43 -6.01
N CYS A 129 2.58 -4.99 -5.51
CA CYS A 129 3.57 -4.21 -4.79
C CYS A 129 4.76 -3.91 -5.69
N LEU A 130 5.19 -2.65 -5.67
CA LEU A 130 6.43 -2.21 -6.27
C LEU A 130 7.51 -2.12 -5.18
N TYR A 131 8.33 -3.18 -5.07
CA TYR A 131 9.46 -3.21 -4.15
C TYR A 131 10.62 -2.43 -4.73
N LEU A 132 10.91 -1.29 -4.15
CA LEU A 132 12.05 -0.45 -4.48
C LEU A 132 13.29 -0.97 -3.74
N LYS A 133 14.42 -1.01 -4.42
CA LYS A 133 15.67 -1.55 -3.87
C LYS A 133 16.75 -0.48 -3.82
N SER A 134 17.49 -0.45 -2.72
CA SER A 134 18.64 0.43 -2.54
C SER A 134 19.96 -0.12 -3.10
N GLY A 135 19.96 -1.32 -3.65
CA GLY A 135 21.16 -1.99 -4.18
C GLY A 135 21.49 -1.56 -5.61
N TRP A 136 22.74 -1.08 -5.84
CA TRP A 136 23.20 -0.57 -7.15
C TRP A 136 23.80 -1.63 -8.08
N ARG A 137 23.97 -2.87 -7.62
CA ARG A 137 24.85 -3.83 -8.30
C ARG A 137 24.21 -4.62 -9.43
N LYS A 138 22.90 -4.65 -9.57
CA LYS A 138 22.19 -5.36 -10.65
C LYS A 138 20.88 -4.64 -10.99
N ALA A 139 20.69 -4.32 -12.24
CA ALA A 139 19.38 -3.93 -12.79
C ALA A 139 18.53 -5.20 -13.06
N PRO A 140 17.17 -5.12 -12.95
CA PRO A 140 16.43 -3.98 -12.43
C PRO A 140 16.56 -3.82 -10.91
N ASN A 141 16.63 -2.58 -10.44
CA ASN A 141 16.71 -2.26 -9.01
C ASN A 141 15.33 -2.24 -8.33
N TYR A 142 14.35 -2.92 -8.88
CA TYR A 142 13.01 -3.04 -8.34
C TYR A 142 12.49 -4.47 -8.54
N THR A 143 11.36 -4.77 -7.88
CA THR A 143 10.55 -5.95 -8.20
C THR A 143 9.10 -5.51 -8.23
N PHE A 144 8.44 -5.65 -9.37
CA PHE A 144 7.00 -5.49 -9.50
C PHE A 144 6.37 -6.86 -9.27
N LYS A 145 5.69 -7.02 -8.13
CA LYS A 145 5.08 -8.29 -7.72
C LYS A 145 3.57 -8.18 -7.76
N GLU A 146 2.98 -8.86 -8.71
CA GLU A 146 1.54 -8.98 -8.87
C GLU A 146 0.98 -9.96 -7.83
N TYR A 147 -0.22 -9.67 -7.34
CA TYR A 147 -0.98 -10.52 -6.43
C TYR A 147 -2.35 -10.82 -7.02
N LYS A 148 -2.87 -11.98 -6.68
CA LYS A 148 -4.26 -12.30 -6.96
C LYS A 148 -5.11 -11.80 -5.79
N PRO A 149 -6.17 -11.00 -6.01
CA PRO A 149 -7.06 -10.61 -4.92
C PRO A 149 -7.66 -11.83 -4.21
N ASP A 150 -7.75 -11.77 -2.89
CA ASP A 150 -8.38 -12.82 -2.06
C ASP A 150 -9.46 -12.19 -1.17
N GLU A 151 -10.60 -11.91 -1.77
CA GLU A 151 -11.75 -11.31 -1.09
C GLU A 151 -12.32 -12.23 0.00
N SER A 152 -12.23 -13.56 -0.20
CA SER A 152 -12.69 -14.54 0.80
C SER A 152 -11.86 -14.47 2.08
N ALA A 153 -10.52 -14.36 1.94
CA ALA A 153 -9.65 -14.18 3.09
C ALA A 153 -9.86 -12.82 3.75
N TRP A 154 -10.07 -11.75 2.97
CA TRP A 154 -10.37 -10.43 3.51
C TRP A 154 -11.66 -10.41 4.33
N LYS A 155 -12.75 -11.01 3.84
CA LYS A 155 -14.01 -11.13 4.59
C LYS A 155 -13.82 -11.78 5.96
N LYS A 156 -13.03 -12.83 6.05
CA LYS A 156 -12.71 -13.48 7.35
C LYS A 156 -11.92 -12.56 8.29
N VAL A 157 -11.02 -11.71 7.76
CA VAL A 157 -10.31 -10.72 8.56
C VAL A 157 -11.28 -9.71 9.16
N VAL A 158 -12.23 -9.22 8.35
CA VAL A 158 -13.28 -8.30 8.82
C VAL A 158 -14.14 -8.96 9.91
N GLU A 159 -14.63 -10.20 9.69
CA GLU A 159 -15.40 -10.94 10.68
C GLU A 159 -14.67 -11.11 12.02
N VAL A 160 -13.37 -11.44 11.97
CA VAL A 160 -12.52 -11.54 13.19
C VAL A 160 -12.36 -10.19 13.87
N SER A 161 -12.19 -9.11 13.11
CA SER A 161 -12.08 -7.75 13.63
C SER A 161 -13.36 -7.33 14.35
N ASP A 162 -14.52 -7.60 13.75
CA ASP A 162 -15.82 -7.29 14.35
C ASP A 162 -16.05 -8.10 15.63
N TRP A 163 -15.72 -9.38 15.59
CA TRP A 163 -15.78 -10.21 16.78
C TRP A 163 -14.90 -9.62 17.90
N ALA A 164 -13.65 -9.24 17.61
CA ALA A 164 -12.74 -8.67 18.59
C ALA A 164 -13.25 -7.34 19.16
N ASN A 165 -13.91 -6.51 18.35
CA ASN A 165 -14.47 -5.24 18.79
C ASN A 165 -15.73 -5.39 19.64
N ASN A 166 -16.56 -6.40 19.34
CA ASN A 166 -17.80 -6.66 20.06
C ASN A 166 -17.61 -7.52 21.33
N TYR A 167 -16.48 -8.20 21.46
CA TYR A 167 -16.12 -9.00 22.63
C TYR A 167 -14.82 -8.45 23.27
N PRO A 168 -14.90 -7.31 23.97
CA PRO A 168 -13.74 -6.76 24.64
C PRO A 168 -13.16 -7.79 25.60
N ALA A 169 -11.83 -7.83 25.69
CA ALA A 169 -11.14 -8.74 26.59
C ALA A 169 -11.75 -8.62 28.02
N PRO A 170 -11.99 -9.74 28.70
CA PRO A 170 -12.54 -9.69 30.05
C PRO A 170 -11.65 -8.81 30.92
N SER A 171 -12.22 -7.79 31.56
CA SER A 171 -11.53 -6.99 32.55
C SER A 171 -11.14 -7.90 33.70
N PHE A 172 -9.86 -8.14 33.88
CA PHE A 172 -9.41 -8.82 35.10
C PHE A 172 -9.77 -7.96 36.31
N PRO A 173 -10.31 -8.58 37.39
CA PRO A 173 -10.55 -7.84 38.60
C PRO A 173 -9.24 -7.17 39.07
N PRO A 174 -9.29 -5.94 39.57
CA PRO A 174 -8.09 -5.19 39.97
C PRO A 174 -7.33 -5.83 41.14
N ASP A 175 -7.90 -6.84 41.79
CA ASP A 175 -7.37 -7.49 42.97
C ASP A 175 -6.63 -8.82 42.73
N LEU A 176 -6.32 -9.16 41.51
CA LEU A 176 -5.45 -10.30 41.24
C LEU A 176 -4.02 -9.98 41.73
N PRO A 177 -3.42 -10.80 42.62
CA PRO A 177 -2.07 -10.58 43.11
C PRO A 177 -1.10 -10.62 41.91
N THR A 178 -0.34 -9.54 41.76
CA THR A 178 0.66 -9.37 40.71
C THR A 178 1.94 -10.19 40.92
N THR A 179 2.03 -10.92 42.03
CA THR A 179 3.18 -11.76 42.38
C THR A 179 2.71 -13.16 42.78
N PHE A 180 3.12 -14.15 41.98
CA PHE A 180 3.04 -15.55 42.38
C PHE A 180 4.41 -15.95 42.97
N SER A 181 4.48 -16.27 44.26
CA SER A 181 5.63 -16.98 44.80
C SER A 181 5.42 -18.47 44.57
N LEU A 182 6.34 -19.08 43.83
CA LEU A 182 6.45 -20.54 43.76
C LEU A 182 6.98 -21.02 45.11
N ALA A 183 6.23 -21.84 45.84
CA ALA A 183 6.66 -22.52 47.04
C ALA A 183 7.55 -23.70 46.69
#